data_4308eb566703e5cc578d22ace8db7fbd
#
_entry.id   4308eb566703e5cc578d22ace8db7fbd
#
_cell.length_a   1.000
_cell.length_b   1.000
_cell.length_c   1.000
_cell.angle_alpha   90.00
_cell.angle_beta   90.00
_cell.angle_gamma   90.00
#
_symmetry.space_group_name_H-M   'P 1'
#
loop_
_entity.id
_entity.type
_entity.pdbx_description
1 polymer ?
#
loop_
_entity_poly.entity_id
_entity_poly.type
_entity_poly.pdbx_seq_one_letter_code
_entity_poly.pdbx_strand_id
1 'polypeptide(L)'
;IIVIIYSNTFENKKLFLCLEIGGCNNIFRKIMQSVYLATIFAGALVCLLSSLLLLVRRKSGERSRLILAIIVFFSVLNYIPRFIAVSKGYDPELVVSTKMLLIGNFMVVSYIMYPIEVIRPGWLNFSRIVQLYAFWLFLLTLYLITYFAGVRYNSYSSLPEMIANVGPFEVWFCLFLCLLLFTPGLLVIFIQRIGHNSNTDRVWLKKYASAFYINILAYLMLLTFNHPLVHTLYYYVSVGCSLYIVYMELFDRLLAKTADESVLQEAFLRPTTPFATAIVASKNAALAERLDAYMRNNSAWRDPDLSLTRLASALYTNRTTLSQTIQECGYENYTQFINRLRIHDFVQQAGSGLSSNYQEAFFFVGYRSRNTA
;
A
#
# COMPACT_ATOMS: atom_id res chain seq x y z
N ILE A 1 4.13 -44.67 -1.11
CA ILE A 1 3.90 -46.10 -0.81
C ILE A 1 4.38 -46.85 -2.02
N ILE A 2 5.57 -47.49 -1.91
CA ILE A 2 6.16 -48.32 -2.98
C ILE A 2 5.67 -49.73 -2.72
N VAL A 3 4.79 -50.23 -3.57
CA VAL A 3 4.46 -51.67 -3.59
C VAL A 3 5.34 -52.35 -4.62
N ILE A 4 6.30 -53.13 -4.17
CA ILE A 4 7.17 -53.96 -5.03
C ILE A 4 6.48 -55.31 -5.23
N ILE A 5 5.91 -55.54 -6.41
CA ILE A 5 5.45 -56.87 -6.83
C ILE A 5 6.51 -57.47 -7.73
N TYR A 6 7.10 -58.61 -7.25
CA TYR A 6 8.10 -59.39 -7.98
C TYR A 6 7.45 -60.19 -9.12
N SER A 7 7.76 -59.89 -10.35
CA SER A 7 7.47 -60.72 -11.52
C SER A 7 8.74 -61.12 -12.28
N ASN A 8 8.83 -62.38 -12.59
CA ASN A 8 10.07 -63.10 -12.94
C ASN A 8 10.38 -63.20 -14.44
N THR A 9 10.21 -62.12 -15.26
CA THR A 9 10.75 -62.09 -16.63
C THR A 9 11.34 -60.73 -16.97
N PHE A 10 12.60 -60.69 -17.35
CA PHE A 10 13.44 -59.50 -17.47
C PHE A 10 13.01 -58.50 -18.55
N GLU A 11 12.34 -58.93 -19.62
CA GLU A 11 11.85 -58.06 -20.69
C GLU A 11 10.50 -57.40 -20.36
N ASN A 12 9.61 -58.13 -19.70
CA ASN A 12 8.32 -57.57 -19.24
C ASN A 12 8.50 -56.56 -18.12
N LYS A 13 9.58 -56.63 -17.32
CA LYS A 13 9.88 -55.65 -16.28
C LYS A 13 10.17 -54.27 -16.82
N LYS A 14 10.90 -54.14 -17.94
CA LYS A 14 11.19 -52.82 -18.53
C LYS A 14 9.94 -52.17 -19.12
N LEU A 15 9.05 -52.94 -19.77
CA LEU A 15 7.81 -52.45 -20.36
C LEU A 15 6.79 -52.09 -19.26
N PHE A 16 6.68 -52.90 -18.23
CA PHE A 16 5.77 -52.60 -17.08
C PHE A 16 6.26 -51.41 -16.26
N LEU A 17 7.57 -51.30 -16.00
CA LEU A 17 8.14 -50.13 -15.32
C LEU A 17 7.97 -48.84 -16.16
N CYS A 18 8.12 -48.89 -17.45
CA CYS A 18 7.86 -47.77 -18.36
C CYS A 18 6.38 -47.38 -18.42
N LEU A 19 5.47 -48.35 -18.37
CA LEU A 19 4.02 -48.10 -18.34
C LEU A 19 3.56 -47.57 -16.98
N GLU A 20 4.06 -48.09 -15.86
CA GLU A 20 3.78 -47.57 -14.51
C GLU A 20 4.34 -46.16 -14.29
N ILE A 21 5.59 -45.90 -14.71
CA ILE A 21 6.21 -44.58 -14.61
C ILE A 21 5.49 -43.60 -15.51
N GLY A 22 5.11 -43.97 -16.73
CA GLY A 22 4.33 -43.13 -17.64
C GLY A 22 2.92 -42.85 -17.13
N GLY A 23 2.23 -43.84 -16.59
CA GLY A 23 0.92 -43.70 -15.97
C GLY A 23 0.94 -42.82 -14.71
N CYS A 24 1.94 -43.02 -13.84
CA CYS A 24 2.13 -42.26 -12.64
C CYS A 24 2.47 -40.77 -12.94
N ASN A 25 3.30 -40.51 -13.95
CA ASN A 25 3.61 -39.17 -14.42
C ASN A 25 2.38 -38.44 -14.99
N ASN A 26 1.52 -39.14 -15.75
CA ASN A 26 0.29 -38.55 -16.27
C ASN A 26 -0.72 -38.23 -15.18
N ILE A 27 -0.88 -39.10 -14.20
CA ILE A 27 -1.74 -38.84 -13.03
C ILE A 27 -1.21 -37.67 -12.21
N PHE A 28 0.08 -37.65 -11.93
CA PHE A 28 0.73 -36.56 -11.21
C PHE A 28 0.57 -35.22 -11.95
N ARG A 29 0.79 -35.19 -13.27
CA ARG A 29 0.60 -33.99 -14.11
C ARG A 29 -0.85 -33.48 -14.05
N LYS A 30 -1.85 -34.37 -14.12
CA LYS A 30 -3.28 -34.00 -14.02
C LYS A 30 -3.62 -33.45 -12.63
N ILE A 31 -3.10 -34.07 -11.55
CA ILE A 31 -3.30 -33.57 -10.19
C ILE A 31 -2.70 -32.17 -10.05
N MET A 32 -1.47 -31.98 -10.48
CA MET A 32 -0.79 -30.69 -10.43
C MET A 32 -1.54 -29.62 -11.24
N GLN A 33 -2.07 -29.95 -12.41
CA GLN A 33 -2.88 -29.02 -13.21
C GLN A 33 -4.19 -28.67 -12.50
N SER A 34 -4.84 -29.62 -11.85
CA SER A 34 -6.07 -29.36 -11.07
C SER A 34 -5.79 -28.47 -9.84
N VAL A 35 -4.69 -28.72 -9.13
CA VAL A 35 -4.23 -27.89 -8.00
C VAL A 35 -3.93 -26.47 -8.49
N TYR A 36 -3.25 -26.34 -9.62
CA TYR A 36 -2.93 -25.05 -10.21
C TYR A 36 -4.19 -24.25 -10.60
N LEU A 37 -5.17 -24.90 -11.27
CA LEU A 37 -6.47 -24.30 -11.60
C LEU A 37 -7.24 -23.85 -10.34
N ALA A 38 -7.31 -24.72 -9.34
CA ALA A 38 -7.96 -24.40 -8.07
C ALA A 38 -7.30 -23.20 -7.37
N THR A 39 -5.97 -23.12 -7.43
CA THR A 39 -5.20 -21.99 -6.85
C THR A 39 -5.51 -20.67 -7.57
N ILE A 40 -5.53 -20.66 -8.91
CA ILE A 40 -5.85 -19.44 -9.68
C ILE A 40 -7.30 -18.99 -9.39
N PHE A 41 -8.25 -19.93 -9.38
CA PHE A 41 -9.65 -19.63 -9.08
C PHE A 41 -9.83 -19.07 -7.67
N ALA A 42 -9.27 -19.75 -6.68
CA ALA A 42 -9.31 -19.30 -5.29
C ALA A 42 -8.66 -17.92 -5.13
N GLY A 43 -7.50 -17.70 -5.76
CA GLY A 43 -6.81 -16.41 -5.76
C GLY A 43 -7.64 -15.29 -6.38
N ALA A 44 -8.28 -15.54 -7.53
CA ALA A 44 -9.18 -14.58 -8.17
C ALA A 44 -10.37 -14.23 -7.29
N LEU A 45 -11.02 -15.25 -6.68
CA LEU A 45 -12.17 -15.07 -5.79
C LEU A 45 -11.79 -14.26 -4.53
N VAL A 46 -10.67 -14.60 -3.89
CA VAL A 46 -10.19 -13.91 -2.69
C VAL A 46 -9.81 -12.45 -3.00
N CYS A 47 -9.15 -12.18 -4.12
CA CYS A 47 -8.84 -10.82 -4.56
C CYS A 47 -10.13 -10.03 -4.86
N LEU A 48 -11.13 -10.65 -5.49
CA LEU A 48 -12.43 -10.02 -5.74
C LEU A 48 -13.14 -9.64 -4.45
N LEU A 49 -13.25 -10.58 -3.51
CA LEU A 49 -13.88 -10.33 -2.21
C LEU A 49 -13.13 -9.26 -1.41
N SER A 50 -11.79 -9.26 -1.46
CA SER A 50 -10.95 -8.25 -0.81
C SER A 50 -11.16 -6.86 -1.41
N SER A 51 -11.25 -6.75 -2.74
CA SER A 51 -11.56 -5.51 -3.42
C SER A 51 -12.95 -4.97 -3.04
N LEU A 52 -13.96 -5.83 -3.04
CA LEU A 52 -15.32 -5.47 -2.59
C LEU A 52 -15.36 -5.04 -1.14
N LEU A 53 -14.65 -5.75 -0.25
CA LEU A 53 -14.57 -5.41 1.17
C LEU A 53 -13.93 -4.02 1.39
N LEU A 54 -12.87 -3.69 0.65
CA LEU A 54 -12.24 -2.37 0.67
C LEU A 54 -13.22 -1.27 0.24
N LEU A 55 -14.04 -1.53 -0.80
CA LEU A 55 -15.04 -0.58 -1.30
C LEU A 55 -16.18 -0.39 -0.27
N VAL A 56 -16.72 -1.47 0.28
CA VAL A 56 -17.83 -1.43 1.27
C VAL A 56 -17.39 -0.70 2.55
N ARG A 57 -16.16 -0.95 3.02
CA ARG A 57 -15.61 -0.30 4.22
C ARG A 57 -15.00 1.08 3.97
N ARG A 58 -15.11 1.62 2.76
CA ARG A 58 -14.62 2.95 2.42
C ARG A 58 -15.52 4.02 3.06
N LYS A 59 -14.93 4.88 3.88
CA LYS A 59 -15.59 6.11 4.33
C LYS A 59 -15.42 7.23 3.27
N SER A 60 -16.31 8.20 3.28
CA SER A 60 -16.19 9.39 2.43
C SER A 60 -14.82 10.06 2.63
N GLY A 61 -14.09 10.27 1.53
CA GLY A 61 -12.76 10.91 1.56
C GLY A 61 -11.55 9.94 1.60
N GLU A 62 -11.73 8.65 1.85
CA GLU A 62 -10.60 7.70 1.87
C GLU A 62 -10.19 7.24 0.46
N ARG A 63 -9.39 8.05 -0.23
CA ARG A 63 -8.92 7.76 -1.60
C ARG A 63 -7.94 6.59 -1.67
N SER A 64 -7.11 6.39 -0.63
CA SER A 64 -6.15 5.27 -0.57
C SER A 64 -6.83 3.92 -0.66
N ARG A 65 -7.97 3.71 0.03
CA ARG A 65 -8.75 2.47 -0.05
C ARG A 65 -9.34 2.24 -1.43
N LEU A 66 -9.80 3.30 -2.09
CA LEU A 66 -10.29 3.20 -3.46
C LEU A 66 -9.18 2.76 -4.42
N ILE A 67 -8.01 3.38 -4.32
CA ILE A 67 -6.85 3.05 -5.16
C ILE A 67 -6.44 1.60 -4.92
N LEU A 68 -6.33 1.17 -3.65
CA LEU A 68 -5.98 -0.22 -3.33
C LEU A 68 -7.04 -1.20 -3.84
N ALA A 69 -8.33 -0.89 -3.71
CA ALA A 69 -9.42 -1.72 -4.22
C ALA A 69 -9.32 -1.92 -5.74
N ILE A 70 -9.04 -0.85 -6.49
CA ILE A 70 -8.84 -0.90 -7.95
C ILE A 70 -7.63 -1.75 -8.31
N ILE A 71 -6.50 -1.59 -7.60
CA ILE A 71 -5.27 -2.35 -7.83
C ILE A 71 -5.50 -3.84 -7.60
N VAL A 72 -6.15 -4.21 -6.49
CA VAL A 72 -6.46 -5.61 -6.19
C VAL A 72 -7.45 -6.18 -7.21
N PHE A 73 -8.41 -5.38 -7.69
CA PHE A 73 -9.31 -5.79 -8.76
C PHE A 73 -8.58 -6.05 -10.10
N PHE A 74 -7.54 -5.29 -10.43
CA PHE A 74 -6.71 -5.59 -11.60
C PHE A 74 -6.03 -6.96 -11.51
N SER A 75 -5.71 -7.44 -10.32
CA SER A 75 -5.21 -8.81 -10.14
C SER A 75 -6.25 -9.85 -10.57
N VAL A 76 -7.55 -9.62 -10.28
CA VAL A 76 -8.64 -10.49 -10.73
C VAL A 76 -8.71 -10.53 -12.26
N LEU A 77 -8.62 -9.36 -12.91
CA LEU A 77 -8.62 -9.27 -14.38
C LEU A 77 -7.43 -9.99 -15.02
N ASN A 78 -6.33 -10.14 -14.30
CA ASN A 78 -5.17 -10.92 -14.76
C ASN A 78 -5.33 -12.42 -14.52
N TYR A 79 -5.97 -12.83 -13.43
CA TYR A 79 -6.17 -14.25 -13.10
C TYR A 79 -7.23 -14.94 -13.95
N ILE A 80 -8.34 -14.26 -14.28
CA ILE A 80 -9.45 -14.85 -15.04
C ILE A 80 -9.02 -15.34 -16.44
N PRO A 81 -8.35 -14.55 -17.29
CA PRO A 81 -7.90 -15.03 -18.60
C PRO A 81 -6.94 -16.22 -18.49
N ARG A 82 -6.07 -16.23 -17.46
CA ARG A 82 -5.15 -17.35 -17.21
C ARG A 82 -5.92 -18.61 -16.82
N PHE A 83 -6.91 -18.51 -15.95
CA PHE A 83 -7.78 -19.62 -15.58
C PHE A 83 -8.48 -20.20 -16.82
N ILE A 84 -9.06 -19.36 -17.68
CA ILE A 84 -9.74 -19.77 -18.90
C ILE A 84 -8.77 -20.44 -19.88
N ALA A 85 -7.56 -19.92 -20.05
CA ALA A 85 -6.54 -20.51 -20.91
C ALA A 85 -6.15 -21.92 -20.44
N VAL A 86 -5.82 -22.07 -19.18
CA VAL A 86 -5.41 -23.37 -18.61
C VAL A 86 -6.58 -24.38 -18.60
N SER A 87 -7.81 -23.93 -18.34
CA SER A 87 -9.01 -24.80 -18.40
C SER A 87 -9.31 -25.33 -19.79
N LYS A 88 -8.93 -24.57 -20.84
CA LYS A 88 -9.04 -24.99 -22.24
C LYS A 88 -7.89 -25.86 -22.71
N GLY A 89 -6.96 -26.21 -21.82
CA GLY A 89 -5.81 -27.06 -22.13
C GLY A 89 -4.63 -26.34 -22.79
N TYR A 90 -4.63 -25.00 -22.79
CA TYR A 90 -3.44 -24.25 -23.21
C TYR A 90 -2.33 -24.46 -22.19
N ASP A 91 -1.16 -24.82 -22.69
CA ASP A 91 -0.02 -25.15 -21.83
C ASP A 91 0.45 -23.92 -21.02
N PRO A 92 0.50 -24.01 -19.70
CA PRO A 92 1.00 -22.93 -18.85
C PRO A 92 2.51 -22.67 -19.00
N GLU A 93 3.21 -23.48 -19.81
CA GLU A 93 4.66 -23.48 -19.91
C GLU A 93 5.28 -22.22 -20.53
N LEU A 94 4.51 -21.42 -21.29
CA LEU A 94 5.03 -20.19 -21.90
C LEU A 94 4.79 -18.99 -20.97
N VAL A 95 5.73 -18.73 -20.08
CA VAL A 95 5.60 -17.72 -19.02
C VAL A 95 6.22 -16.38 -19.42
N VAL A 96 7.32 -16.42 -20.19
CA VAL A 96 8.05 -15.22 -20.60
C VAL A 96 7.53 -14.75 -21.94
N SER A 97 6.64 -13.75 -21.93
CA SER A 97 6.16 -13.09 -23.14
C SER A 97 6.09 -11.59 -22.96
N THR A 98 6.29 -10.83 -24.04
CA THR A 98 6.23 -9.35 -24.02
C THR A 98 4.91 -8.84 -23.43
N LYS A 99 3.78 -9.47 -23.76
CA LYS A 99 2.45 -9.11 -23.24
C LYS A 99 2.39 -9.26 -21.72
N MET A 100 2.86 -10.39 -21.20
CA MET A 100 2.88 -10.64 -19.74
C MET A 100 3.80 -9.67 -19.00
N LEU A 101 4.97 -9.35 -19.58
CA LEU A 101 5.90 -8.39 -19.00
C LEU A 101 5.35 -6.96 -19.03
N LEU A 102 4.61 -6.56 -20.06
CA LEU A 102 3.91 -5.26 -20.10
C LEU A 102 2.82 -5.18 -19.05
N ILE A 103 2.01 -6.24 -18.89
CA ILE A 103 1.02 -6.31 -17.81
C ILE A 103 1.69 -6.28 -16.44
N GLY A 104 2.80 -7.01 -16.25
CA GLY A 104 3.58 -6.98 -15.01
C GLY A 104 4.06 -5.58 -14.67
N ASN A 105 4.62 -4.84 -15.62
CA ASN A 105 5.05 -3.46 -15.42
C ASN A 105 3.88 -2.52 -15.10
N PHE A 106 2.72 -2.69 -15.75
CA PHE A 106 1.50 -1.95 -15.41
C PHE A 106 1.09 -2.18 -13.95
N MET A 107 1.09 -3.44 -13.50
CA MET A 107 0.74 -3.80 -12.13
C MET A 107 1.72 -3.20 -11.12
N VAL A 108 3.02 -3.24 -11.42
CA VAL A 108 4.06 -2.67 -10.56
C VAL A 108 3.87 -1.16 -10.39
N VAL A 109 3.62 -0.40 -11.47
CA VAL A 109 3.32 1.03 -11.39
C VAL A 109 2.05 1.28 -10.57
N SER A 110 1.01 0.45 -10.77
CA SER A 110 -0.24 0.54 -10.00
C SER A 110 0.00 0.38 -8.49
N TYR A 111 0.76 -0.63 -8.08
CA TYR A 111 1.06 -0.88 -6.67
C TYR A 111 1.85 0.26 -6.01
N ILE A 112 2.66 1.02 -6.75
CA ILE A 112 3.39 2.19 -6.22
C ILE A 112 2.45 3.37 -5.93
N MET A 113 1.34 3.51 -6.64
CA MET A 113 0.39 4.60 -6.41
C MET A 113 -0.23 4.55 -5.01
N TYR A 114 -0.46 3.36 -4.47
CA TYR A 114 -1.07 3.21 -3.16
C TYR A 114 -0.24 3.84 -2.02
N PRO A 115 1.04 3.49 -1.81
CA PRO A 115 1.84 4.12 -0.76
C PRO A 115 2.05 5.64 -1.00
N ILE A 116 2.09 6.10 -2.24
CA ILE A 116 2.17 7.54 -2.55
C ILE A 116 0.92 8.27 -2.01
N GLU A 117 -0.28 7.73 -2.23
CA GLU A 117 -1.51 8.33 -1.70
C GLU A 117 -1.60 8.24 -0.19
N VAL A 118 -1.03 7.18 0.43
CA VAL A 118 -0.94 7.05 1.90
C VAL A 118 -0.03 8.10 2.50
N ILE A 119 1.15 8.31 1.91
CA ILE A 119 2.17 9.26 2.41
C ILE A 119 1.76 10.71 2.13
N ARG A 120 1.18 10.97 0.96
CA ARG A 120 0.75 12.30 0.51
C ARG A 120 -0.69 12.26 -0.02
N PRO A 121 -1.70 12.26 0.86
CA PRO A 121 -3.10 12.21 0.46
C PRO A 121 -3.44 13.38 -0.47
N GLY A 122 -4.12 13.06 -1.60
CA GLY A 122 -4.51 14.05 -2.61
C GLY A 122 -3.39 14.49 -3.56
N TRP A 123 -2.16 13.94 -3.44
CA TRP A 123 -1.10 14.23 -4.40
C TRP A 123 -1.38 13.60 -5.78
N LEU A 124 -2.03 12.43 -5.82
CA LEU A 124 -2.40 11.71 -7.04
C LEU A 124 -3.60 12.37 -7.74
N ASN A 125 -3.35 13.45 -8.48
CA ASN A 125 -4.30 14.00 -9.43
C ASN A 125 -4.25 13.24 -10.76
N PHE A 126 -5.29 13.34 -11.60
CA PHE A 126 -5.35 12.67 -12.90
C PHE A 126 -4.10 12.91 -13.75
N SER A 127 -3.63 14.16 -13.84
CA SER A 127 -2.40 14.49 -14.58
C SER A 127 -1.16 13.73 -14.05
N ARG A 128 -1.02 13.60 -12.75
CA ARG A 128 0.11 12.87 -12.13
C ARG A 128 0.01 11.36 -12.30
N ILE A 129 -1.22 10.82 -12.29
CA ILE A 129 -1.46 9.41 -12.64
C ILE A 129 -1.01 9.15 -14.08
N VAL A 130 -1.41 10.00 -15.02
CA VAL A 130 -0.97 9.91 -16.42
C VAL A 130 0.56 10.03 -16.54
N GLN A 131 1.19 10.93 -15.80
CA GLN A 131 2.66 11.05 -15.77
C GLN A 131 3.36 9.78 -15.23
N LEU A 132 2.81 9.14 -14.20
CA LEU A 132 3.35 7.87 -13.69
C LEU A 132 3.26 6.75 -14.72
N TYR A 133 2.18 6.72 -15.50
CA TYR A 133 2.00 5.74 -16.57
C TYR A 133 2.64 6.16 -17.91
N ALA A 134 3.12 7.39 -18.07
CA ALA A 134 3.60 7.90 -19.34
C ALA A 134 4.69 7.02 -19.96
N PHE A 135 5.63 6.57 -19.13
CA PHE A 135 6.70 5.68 -19.59
C PHE A 135 6.16 4.30 -20.00
N TRP A 136 5.23 3.74 -19.24
CA TRP A 136 4.58 2.48 -19.61
C TRP A 136 3.75 2.63 -20.89
N LEU A 137 3.01 3.73 -21.05
CA LEU A 137 2.26 4.04 -22.29
C LEU A 137 3.21 4.15 -23.49
N PHE A 138 4.37 4.76 -23.33
CA PHE A 138 5.39 4.80 -24.37
C PHE A 138 5.87 3.40 -24.77
N LEU A 139 6.13 2.51 -23.80
CA LEU A 139 6.51 1.13 -24.08
C LEU A 139 5.40 0.34 -24.75
N LEU A 140 4.15 0.55 -24.33
CA LEU A 140 2.99 -0.06 -24.95
C LEU A 140 2.83 0.40 -26.42
N THR A 141 2.98 1.71 -26.69
CA THR A 141 2.90 2.23 -28.06
C THR A 141 4.04 1.71 -28.91
N LEU A 142 5.26 1.63 -28.39
CA LEU A 142 6.42 1.04 -29.08
C LEU A 142 6.15 -0.43 -29.42
N TYR A 143 5.61 -1.21 -28.48
CA TYR A 143 5.20 -2.60 -28.71
C TYR A 143 4.16 -2.71 -29.83
N LEU A 144 3.13 -1.85 -29.82
CA LEU A 144 2.08 -1.86 -30.85
C LEU A 144 2.63 -1.49 -32.24
N ILE A 145 3.44 -0.44 -32.31
CA ILE A 145 4.07 0.00 -33.57
C ILE A 145 4.93 -1.12 -34.17
N THR A 146 5.80 -1.75 -33.38
CA THR A 146 6.68 -2.82 -33.84
C THR A 146 5.89 -4.09 -34.17
N TYR A 147 4.83 -4.40 -33.46
CA TYR A 147 3.94 -5.51 -33.76
C TYR A 147 3.24 -5.33 -35.11
N PHE A 148 2.69 -4.14 -35.38
CA PHE A 148 2.07 -3.82 -36.69
C PHE A 148 3.11 -3.68 -37.81
N ALA A 149 4.35 -3.34 -37.50
CA ALA A 149 5.46 -3.35 -38.46
C ALA A 149 5.95 -4.77 -38.83
N GLY A 150 5.33 -5.83 -38.25
CA GLY A 150 5.62 -7.23 -38.57
C GLY A 150 6.69 -7.89 -37.69
N VAL A 151 7.12 -7.27 -36.62
CA VAL A 151 8.02 -7.92 -35.65
C VAL A 151 7.27 -9.06 -34.94
N ARG A 152 7.82 -10.26 -35.05
CA ARG A 152 7.24 -11.44 -34.37
C ARG A 152 7.72 -11.46 -32.93
N TYR A 153 6.77 -11.51 -32.00
CA TYR A 153 7.02 -11.63 -30.58
C TYR A 153 6.81 -13.08 -30.14
N ASN A 154 7.87 -13.80 -29.92
CA ASN A 154 7.84 -15.18 -29.44
C ASN A 154 7.59 -15.22 -27.93
N SER A 155 7.08 -16.33 -27.44
CA SER A 155 6.94 -16.62 -26.01
C SER A 155 7.93 -17.71 -25.64
N TYR A 156 8.59 -17.55 -24.51
CA TYR A 156 9.62 -18.48 -24.01
C TYR A 156 9.13 -19.16 -22.74
N SER A 157 9.61 -20.37 -22.49
CA SER A 157 9.27 -21.11 -21.28
C SER A 157 10.00 -20.58 -20.05
N SER A 158 11.19 -19.99 -20.22
CA SER A 158 11.99 -19.46 -19.13
C SER A 158 12.90 -18.31 -19.58
N LEU A 159 13.36 -17.53 -18.61
CA LEU A 159 14.31 -16.45 -18.84
C LEU A 159 15.68 -16.96 -19.41
N PRO A 160 16.27 -18.06 -18.91
CA PRO A 160 17.47 -18.64 -19.51
C PRO A 160 17.32 -19.02 -20.98
N GLU A 161 16.18 -19.62 -21.37
CA GLU A 161 15.87 -19.96 -22.76
C GLU A 161 15.81 -18.71 -23.64
N MET A 162 15.16 -17.66 -23.16
CA MET A 162 15.11 -16.38 -23.86
C MET A 162 16.50 -15.77 -24.04
N ILE A 163 17.34 -15.81 -23.00
CA ILE A 163 18.72 -15.29 -23.05
C ILE A 163 19.59 -16.11 -24.02
N ALA A 164 19.38 -17.41 -24.12
CA ALA A 164 20.12 -18.24 -25.09
C ALA A 164 19.81 -17.88 -26.56
N ASN A 165 18.67 -17.22 -26.81
CA ASN A 165 18.25 -16.77 -28.14
C ASN A 165 18.45 -15.25 -28.34
N VAL A 166 19.43 -14.64 -27.70
CA VAL A 166 19.74 -13.21 -27.85
C VAL A 166 20.22 -12.90 -29.28
N GLY A 167 19.43 -12.12 -29.98
CA GLY A 167 19.70 -11.65 -31.35
C GLY A 167 18.58 -10.74 -31.85
N PRO A 168 17.32 -11.23 -31.85
CA PRO A 168 16.17 -10.43 -32.29
C PRO A 168 15.86 -9.26 -31.37
N PHE A 169 15.29 -8.18 -31.94
CA PHE A 169 14.84 -7.00 -31.19
C PHE A 169 13.90 -7.35 -30.03
N GLU A 170 13.01 -8.31 -30.23
CA GLU A 170 12.01 -8.74 -29.25
C GLU A 170 12.65 -9.20 -27.94
N VAL A 171 13.78 -9.93 -28.01
CA VAL A 171 14.48 -10.44 -26.82
C VAL A 171 15.08 -9.30 -26.00
N TRP A 172 15.71 -8.34 -26.65
CA TRP A 172 16.22 -7.13 -25.98
C TRP A 172 15.11 -6.32 -25.36
N PHE A 173 13.97 -6.19 -26.06
CA PHE A 173 12.81 -5.51 -25.50
C PHE A 173 12.23 -6.22 -24.29
N CYS A 174 12.13 -7.56 -24.32
CA CYS A 174 11.73 -8.36 -23.15
C CYS A 174 12.69 -8.24 -21.98
N LEU A 175 14.01 -8.30 -22.23
CA LEU A 175 15.04 -8.09 -21.18
C LEU A 175 14.92 -6.72 -20.54
N PHE A 176 14.70 -5.69 -21.36
CA PHE A 176 14.47 -4.36 -20.86
C PHE A 176 13.21 -4.26 -19.99
N LEU A 177 12.10 -4.88 -20.40
CA LEU A 177 10.88 -4.96 -19.59
C LEU A 177 11.10 -5.74 -18.28
N CYS A 178 11.89 -6.82 -18.29
CA CYS A 178 12.28 -7.53 -17.07
C CYS A 178 13.07 -6.65 -16.12
N LEU A 179 14.04 -5.89 -16.64
CA LEU A 179 14.81 -4.95 -15.82
C LEU A 179 13.94 -3.87 -15.18
N LEU A 180 12.95 -3.37 -15.93
CA LEU A 180 12.02 -2.35 -15.43
C LEU A 180 11.13 -2.83 -14.29
N LEU A 181 10.86 -4.13 -14.14
CA LEU A 181 10.10 -4.65 -13.01
C LEU A 181 10.77 -4.37 -11.65
N PHE A 182 12.09 -4.15 -11.64
CA PHE A 182 12.85 -3.88 -10.41
C PHE A 182 13.00 -2.38 -10.10
N THR A 183 12.93 -1.52 -11.12
CA THR A 183 13.16 -0.07 -10.95
C THR A 183 12.17 0.61 -10.01
N PRO A 184 10.87 0.28 -10.01
CA PRO A 184 9.92 0.87 -9.09
C PRO A 184 10.17 0.52 -7.63
N GLY A 185 10.81 -0.62 -7.35
CA GLY A 185 11.27 -0.96 -6.00
C GLY A 185 12.28 0.05 -5.45
N LEU A 186 13.14 0.62 -6.30
CA LEU A 186 14.06 1.69 -5.93
C LEU A 186 13.30 2.98 -5.56
N LEU A 187 12.18 3.26 -6.22
CA LEU A 187 11.31 4.41 -5.88
C LEU A 187 10.72 4.29 -4.48
N VAL A 188 10.37 3.09 -4.00
CA VAL A 188 9.90 2.90 -2.62
C VAL A 188 11.00 3.26 -1.62
N ILE A 189 12.25 2.89 -1.88
CA ILE A 189 13.41 3.29 -1.07
C ILE A 189 13.63 4.81 -1.13
N PHE A 190 13.43 5.42 -2.31
CA PHE A 190 13.58 6.86 -2.52
C PHE A 190 12.47 7.65 -1.79
N ILE A 191 11.24 7.16 -1.82
CA ILE A 191 10.10 7.73 -1.09
C ILE A 191 10.36 7.71 0.42
N GLN A 192 11.04 6.68 0.95
CA GLN A 192 11.45 6.61 2.36
C GLN A 192 12.39 7.76 2.75
N ARG A 193 13.27 8.20 1.83
CA ARG A 193 14.20 9.33 2.06
C ARG A 193 13.51 10.68 1.96
N ILE A 194 12.58 10.85 1.02
CA ILE A 194 11.82 12.09 0.82
C ILE A 194 10.80 12.32 1.96
N GLY A 195 10.31 11.25 2.58
CA GLY A 195 9.32 11.30 3.68
C GLY A 195 9.90 11.67 5.05
N HIS A 196 11.08 12.29 5.14
CA HIS A 196 11.71 12.64 6.42
C HIS A 196 10.84 13.59 7.29
N ASN A 197 9.87 14.27 6.70
CA ASN A 197 8.94 15.18 7.39
C ASN A 197 7.48 14.66 7.41
N SER A 198 7.22 13.41 7.03
CA SER A 198 5.86 12.86 7.10
C SER A 198 5.67 12.05 8.37
N ASN A 199 4.55 12.29 9.07
CA ASN A 199 4.08 11.47 10.21
C ASN A 199 3.67 10.04 9.82
N THR A 200 4.06 9.59 8.63
CA THR A 200 3.76 8.24 8.16
C THR A 200 4.62 7.24 8.91
N ASP A 201 3.98 6.25 9.52
CA ASP A 201 4.66 5.20 10.25
C ASP A 201 5.68 4.48 9.34
N ARG A 202 6.97 4.66 9.67
CA ARG A 202 8.09 4.02 8.95
C ARG A 202 8.02 2.50 9.00
N VAL A 203 7.40 1.95 10.06
CA VAL A 203 7.22 0.51 10.23
C VAL A 203 6.22 0.00 9.20
N TRP A 204 5.10 0.70 9.01
CA TRP A 204 4.11 0.37 7.98
C TRP A 204 4.73 0.38 6.57
N LEU A 205 5.53 1.41 6.25
CA LEU A 205 6.17 1.52 4.94
C LEU A 205 7.18 0.40 4.68
N LYS A 206 7.94 -0.01 5.72
CA LYS A 206 8.85 -1.17 5.62
C LYS A 206 8.09 -2.48 5.40
N LYS A 207 6.98 -2.69 6.11
CA LYS A 207 6.11 -3.86 5.92
C LYS A 207 5.55 -3.91 4.50
N TYR A 208 5.07 -2.78 3.97
CA TYR A 208 4.59 -2.68 2.59
C TYR A 208 5.69 -2.99 1.57
N ALA A 209 6.86 -2.35 1.72
CA ALA A 209 8.00 -2.57 0.85
C ALA A 209 8.46 -4.04 0.87
N SER A 210 8.50 -4.69 2.04
CA SER A 210 8.89 -6.09 2.14
C SER A 210 7.93 -7.03 1.40
N ALA A 211 6.61 -6.82 1.55
CA ALA A 211 5.61 -7.59 0.80
C ALA A 211 5.75 -7.41 -0.72
N PHE A 212 6.02 -6.18 -1.15
CA PHE A 212 6.24 -5.86 -2.55
C PHE A 212 7.49 -6.54 -3.12
N TYR A 213 8.62 -6.50 -2.40
CA TYR A 213 9.86 -7.17 -2.82
C TYR A 213 9.75 -8.69 -2.82
N ILE A 214 9.05 -9.28 -1.85
CA ILE A 214 8.78 -10.73 -1.81
C ILE A 214 7.99 -11.14 -3.06
N ASN A 215 7.00 -10.34 -3.47
CA ASN A 215 6.21 -10.61 -4.68
C ASN A 215 7.08 -10.53 -5.96
N ILE A 216 7.94 -9.49 -6.08
CA ILE A 216 8.85 -9.36 -7.23
C ILE A 216 9.82 -10.53 -7.28
N LEU A 217 10.40 -10.92 -6.15
CA LEU A 217 11.33 -12.06 -6.07
C LEU A 217 10.64 -13.37 -6.49
N ALA A 218 9.41 -13.60 -6.02
CA ALA A 218 8.62 -14.76 -6.41
C ALA A 218 8.31 -14.76 -7.93
N TYR A 219 8.04 -13.58 -8.51
CA TYR A 219 7.85 -13.45 -9.96
C TYR A 219 9.14 -13.70 -10.74
N LEU A 220 10.29 -13.26 -10.24
CA LEU A 220 11.59 -13.58 -10.85
C LEU A 220 11.87 -15.08 -10.82
N MET A 221 11.58 -15.75 -9.71
CA MET A 221 11.67 -17.21 -9.61
C MET A 221 10.80 -17.92 -10.63
N LEU A 222 9.56 -17.42 -10.83
CA LEU A 222 8.65 -17.91 -11.86
C LEU A 222 9.23 -17.76 -13.27
N LEU A 223 9.82 -16.62 -13.60
CA LEU A 223 10.42 -16.34 -14.92
C LEU A 223 11.69 -17.22 -15.17
N THR A 224 12.39 -17.60 -14.10
CA THR A 224 13.66 -18.34 -14.21
C THR A 224 13.43 -19.84 -14.27
N PHE A 225 12.52 -20.35 -13.45
CA PHE A 225 12.29 -21.81 -13.30
C PHE A 225 10.92 -22.19 -13.86
N ASN A 226 10.93 -22.87 -15.02
CA ASN A 226 9.70 -23.40 -15.60
C ASN A 226 9.33 -24.74 -14.96
N HIS A 227 8.71 -24.69 -13.78
CA HIS A 227 8.25 -25.88 -13.07
C HIS A 227 6.84 -25.66 -12.50
N PRO A 228 5.90 -26.61 -12.63
CA PRO A 228 4.51 -26.44 -12.18
C PRO A 228 4.37 -26.06 -10.70
N LEU A 229 5.27 -26.56 -9.83
CA LEU A 229 5.29 -26.19 -8.42
C LEU A 229 5.63 -24.71 -8.22
N VAL A 230 6.58 -24.17 -8.99
CA VAL A 230 6.98 -22.76 -8.90
C VAL A 230 5.84 -21.86 -9.35
N HIS A 231 5.10 -22.25 -10.40
CA HIS A 231 3.90 -21.54 -10.86
C HIS A 231 2.84 -21.47 -9.76
N THR A 232 2.54 -22.62 -9.14
CA THR A 232 1.55 -22.68 -8.05
C THR A 232 2.02 -21.86 -6.84
N LEU A 233 3.27 -21.99 -6.43
CA LEU A 233 3.86 -21.25 -5.31
C LEU A 233 3.80 -19.73 -5.53
N TYR A 234 4.13 -19.27 -6.74
CA TYR A 234 4.02 -17.86 -7.10
C TYR A 234 2.63 -17.29 -6.84
N TYR A 235 1.55 -18.00 -7.25
CA TYR A 235 0.19 -17.54 -7.02
C TYR A 235 -0.14 -17.44 -5.53
N TYR A 236 0.28 -18.41 -4.71
CA TYR A 236 0.09 -18.34 -3.26
C TYR A 236 0.83 -17.15 -2.65
N VAL A 237 2.07 -16.90 -3.05
CA VAL A 237 2.86 -15.77 -2.57
C VAL A 237 2.23 -14.45 -3.02
N SER A 238 1.85 -14.33 -4.30
CA SER A 238 1.27 -13.11 -4.86
C SER A 238 -0.07 -12.75 -4.20
N VAL A 239 -0.96 -13.73 -4.04
CA VAL A 239 -2.24 -13.54 -3.33
C VAL A 239 -1.99 -13.23 -1.85
N GLY A 240 -1.08 -13.94 -1.20
CA GLY A 240 -0.71 -13.70 0.19
C GLY A 240 -0.17 -12.30 0.44
N CYS A 241 0.72 -11.79 -0.42
CA CYS A 241 1.21 -10.41 -0.36
C CYS A 241 0.08 -9.39 -0.56
N SER A 242 -0.82 -9.62 -1.52
CA SER A 242 -1.97 -8.75 -1.76
C SER A 242 -2.91 -8.73 -0.57
N LEU A 243 -3.22 -9.88 0.02
CA LEU A 243 -4.04 -10.00 1.24
C LEU A 243 -3.38 -9.33 2.45
N TYR A 244 -2.07 -9.48 2.59
CA TYR A 244 -1.32 -8.83 3.67
C TYR A 244 -1.41 -7.30 3.56
N ILE A 245 -1.31 -6.74 2.35
CA ILE A 245 -1.48 -5.29 2.12
C ILE A 245 -2.92 -4.86 2.44
N VAL A 246 -3.92 -5.63 2.03
CA VAL A 246 -5.34 -5.38 2.36
C VAL A 246 -5.57 -5.45 3.88
N TYR A 247 -4.99 -6.44 4.55
CA TYR A 247 -5.04 -6.57 6.01
C TYR A 247 -4.45 -5.33 6.71
N MET A 248 -3.26 -4.90 6.28
CA MET A 248 -2.61 -3.69 6.83
C MET A 248 -3.48 -2.44 6.64
N GLU A 249 -4.15 -2.29 5.49
CA GLU A 249 -5.04 -1.14 5.27
C GLU A 249 -6.30 -1.20 6.12
N LEU A 250 -6.88 -2.38 6.31
CA LEU A 250 -8.14 -2.54 7.03
C LEU A 250 -7.98 -2.55 8.56
N PHE A 251 -6.90 -3.17 9.07
CA PHE A 251 -6.73 -3.43 10.50
C PHE A 251 -5.62 -2.61 11.13
N ASP A 252 -4.42 -2.56 10.58
CA ASP A 252 -3.32 -1.80 11.19
C ASP A 252 -3.62 -0.29 11.20
N ARG A 253 -4.24 0.23 10.14
CA ARG A 253 -4.68 1.63 10.10
C ARG A 253 -5.89 1.92 10.99
N LEU A 254 -6.82 0.97 11.13
CA LEU A 254 -7.95 1.12 12.04
C LEU A 254 -7.52 1.05 13.51
N LEU A 255 -6.57 0.18 13.84
CA LEU A 255 -6.02 0.08 15.20
C LEU A 255 -5.23 1.34 15.57
N ALA A 256 -4.40 1.88 14.68
CA ALA A 256 -3.73 3.16 14.90
C ALA A 256 -4.74 4.31 15.07
N LYS A 257 -5.80 4.34 14.26
CA LYS A 257 -6.83 5.38 14.33
C LYS A 257 -7.74 5.21 15.55
N THR A 258 -8.05 3.99 15.98
CA THR A 258 -8.80 3.72 17.23
C THR A 258 -7.95 3.93 18.47
N ALA A 259 -6.64 3.69 18.41
CA ALA A 259 -5.71 4.03 19.51
C ALA A 259 -5.60 5.56 19.64
N ASP A 260 -5.47 6.30 18.55
CA ASP A 260 -5.53 7.76 18.57
C ASP A 260 -6.91 8.30 18.99
N GLU A 261 -8.01 7.68 18.53
CA GLU A 261 -9.37 8.03 18.98
C GLU A 261 -9.59 7.66 20.45
N SER A 262 -9.07 6.52 20.95
CA SER A 262 -9.19 6.15 22.36
C SER A 262 -8.33 7.02 23.25
N VAL A 263 -7.13 7.40 22.83
CA VAL A 263 -6.27 8.37 23.52
C VAL A 263 -6.88 9.78 23.47
N LEU A 264 -7.49 10.15 22.34
CA LEU A 264 -8.26 11.38 22.21
C LEU A 264 -9.53 11.31 23.06
N GLN A 265 -10.25 10.19 23.07
CA GLN A 265 -11.46 9.99 23.86
C GLN A 265 -11.18 9.87 25.35
N GLU A 266 -10.07 9.26 25.79
CA GLU A 266 -9.57 9.34 27.16
C GLU A 266 -9.09 10.75 27.51
N ALA A 267 -8.46 11.48 26.59
CA ALA A 267 -8.14 12.88 26.77
C ALA A 267 -9.41 13.77 26.80
N PHE A 268 -10.49 13.34 26.12
CA PHE A 268 -11.82 13.99 26.15
C PHE A 268 -12.63 13.64 27.40
N LEU A 269 -12.58 12.41 27.86
CA LEU A 269 -13.30 11.92 29.05
C LEU A 269 -12.60 12.30 30.36
N ARG A 270 -11.33 12.71 30.30
CA ARG A 270 -10.75 13.46 31.41
C ARG A 270 -11.44 14.82 31.42
N PRO A 271 -12.24 15.12 32.46
CA PRO A 271 -12.99 16.36 32.52
C PRO A 271 -12.06 17.54 32.26
N THR A 272 -12.60 18.59 31.69
CA THR A 272 -11.99 19.92 31.49
C THR A 272 -11.42 20.56 32.79
N THR A 273 -11.32 19.79 33.80
CA THR A 273 -10.77 20.06 35.13
C THR A 273 -9.24 20.20 35.24
N PRO A 274 -8.37 19.70 34.31
CA PRO A 274 -6.94 19.95 34.53
C PRO A 274 -6.57 21.42 34.45
N PHE A 275 -7.18 22.19 33.54
CA PHE A 275 -6.84 23.61 33.43
C PHE A 275 -7.45 24.39 34.60
N ALA A 276 -8.70 24.16 34.92
CA ALA A 276 -9.36 24.82 36.07
C ALA A 276 -8.72 24.40 37.42
N THR A 277 -8.35 23.13 37.59
CA THR A 277 -7.66 22.65 38.80
C THR A 277 -6.19 23.08 38.85
N ALA A 278 -5.53 23.14 37.67
CA ALA A 278 -4.17 23.63 37.56
C ALA A 278 -4.07 25.17 37.77
N ILE A 279 -5.11 25.92 37.42
CA ILE A 279 -5.21 27.36 37.72
C ILE A 279 -5.11 27.59 39.23
N VAL A 280 -5.82 26.79 40.02
CA VAL A 280 -5.81 26.96 41.52
C VAL A 280 -4.44 26.59 42.11
N ALA A 281 -3.69 25.73 41.50
CA ALA A 281 -2.34 25.31 41.94
C ALA A 281 -1.20 26.18 41.41
N SER A 282 -1.47 27.05 40.43
CA SER A 282 -0.45 27.93 39.83
C SER A 282 -0.05 29.06 40.77
N LYS A 283 1.25 29.36 40.87
CA LYS A 283 1.75 30.53 41.56
C LYS A 283 1.23 31.85 40.96
N ASN A 284 0.82 31.82 39.68
CA ASN A 284 0.28 32.96 38.95
C ASN A 284 -1.22 32.72 38.57
N ALA A 285 -2.04 32.26 39.51
CA ALA A 285 -3.45 31.89 39.27
C ALA A 285 -4.24 32.97 38.52
N ALA A 286 -4.07 34.25 38.91
CA ALA A 286 -4.73 35.37 38.23
C ALA A 286 -4.33 35.51 36.73
N LEU A 287 -3.08 35.19 36.36
CA LEU A 287 -2.64 35.19 34.97
C LEU A 287 -3.16 33.98 34.23
N ALA A 288 -3.23 32.82 34.89
CA ALA A 288 -3.80 31.59 34.28
C ALA A 288 -5.30 31.76 33.98
N GLU A 289 -6.07 32.39 34.89
CA GLU A 289 -7.49 32.73 34.63
C GLU A 289 -7.65 33.69 33.45
N ARG A 290 -6.81 34.75 33.40
CA ARG A 290 -6.81 35.69 32.28
C ARG A 290 -6.46 35.01 30.94
N LEU A 291 -5.50 34.10 30.95
CA LEU A 291 -5.11 33.30 29.81
C LEU A 291 -6.28 32.43 29.32
N ASP A 292 -6.97 31.72 30.22
CA ASP A 292 -8.11 30.88 29.89
C ASP A 292 -9.28 31.72 29.34
N ALA A 293 -9.62 32.82 30.00
CA ALA A 293 -10.67 33.74 29.58
C ALA A 293 -10.36 34.34 28.19
N TYR A 294 -9.12 34.77 27.97
CA TYR A 294 -8.69 35.30 26.67
C TYR A 294 -8.81 34.26 25.54
N MET A 295 -8.35 33.05 25.79
CA MET A 295 -8.44 31.96 24.84
C MET A 295 -9.90 31.61 24.50
N ARG A 296 -10.76 31.42 25.50
CA ARG A 296 -12.18 31.08 25.29
C ARG A 296 -12.96 32.17 24.56
N ASN A 297 -12.81 33.42 25.01
CA ASN A 297 -13.62 34.52 24.47
C ASN A 297 -13.24 34.90 23.05
N ASN A 298 -11.95 34.76 22.69
CA ASN A 298 -11.45 35.21 21.38
C ASN A 298 -11.17 34.07 20.41
N SER A 299 -11.26 32.81 20.86
CA SER A 299 -10.80 31.64 20.08
C SER A 299 -9.40 31.87 19.47
N ALA A 300 -8.52 32.49 20.26
CA ALA A 300 -7.26 33.05 19.78
C ALA A 300 -6.30 32.01 19.17
N TRP A 301 -6.47 30.73 19.50
CA TRP A 301 -5.71 29.63 18.88
C TRP A 301 -5.96 29.48 17.38
N ARG A 302 -7.07 30.01 16.83
CA ARG A 302 -7.40 29.99 15.40
C ARG A 302 -6.55 30.95 14.58
N ASP A 303 -5.93 31.97 15.23
CA ASP A 303 -4.99 32.84 14.53
C ASP A 303 -3.69 32.07 14.24
N PRO A 304 -3.34 31.81 12.95
CA PRO A 304 -2.12 31.12 12.59
C PRO A 304 -0.85 31.92 12.93
N ASP A 305 -0.96 33.22 13.15
CA ASP A 305 0.14 34.13 13.50
C ASP A 305 0.26 34.39 15.00
N LEU A 306 -0.57 33.74 15.82
CA LEU A 306 -0.47 33.87 17.25
C LEU A 306 0.89 33.34 17.74
N SER A 307 1.64 34.21 18.38
CA SER A 307 2.94 33.87 18.98
C SER A 307 2.90 34.10 20.48
N LEU A 308 3.84 33.44 21.21
CA LEU A 308 3.97 33.67 22.67
C LEU A 308 4.18 35.15 23.00
N THR A 309 4.89 35.89 22.16
CA THR A 309 5.12 37.33 22.34
C THR A 309 3.82 38.12 22.17
N ARG A 310 3.02 37.87 21.11
CA ARG A 310 1.72 38.54 20.91
C ARG A 310 0.75 38.22 22.04
N LEU A 311 0.71 36.95 22.47
CA LEU A 311 -0.14 36.53 23.57
C LEU A 311 0.27 37.16 24.90
N ALA A 312 1.58 37.25 25.20
CA ALA A 312 2.07 37.92 26.39
C ALA A 312 1.71 39.42 26.41
N SER A 313 1.85 40.11 25.27
CA SER A 313 1.42 41.50 25.11
C SER A 313 -0.08 41.66 25.32
N ALA A 314 -0.92 40.80 24.75
CA ALA A 314 -2.36 40.83 24.91
C ALA A 314 -2.80 40.60 26.37
N LEU A 315 -2.03 39.84 27.13
CA LEU A 315 -2.29 39.57 28.53
C LEU A 315 -1.55 40.53 29.48
N TYR A 316 -0.91 41.58 28.96
CA TYR A 316 -0.13 42.56 29.74
C TYR A 316 0.90 41.88 30.64
N THR A 317 1.67 40.93 30.14
CA THR A 317 2.69 40.20 30.85
C THR A 317 3.95 40.00 29.98
N ASN A 318 5.02 39.48 30.56
CA ASN A 318 6.21 39.15 29.82
C ASN A 318 6.19 37.66 29.36
N ARG A 319 7.04 37.36 28.37
CA ARG A 319 7.14 36.00 27.77
C ARG A 319 7.52 34.94 28.79
N THR A 320 8.43 35.26 29.70
CA THR A 320 8.97 34.30 30.69
C THR A 320 7.89 33.91 31.67
N THR A 321 7.16 34.88 32.22
CA THR A 321 6.07 34.66 33.18
C THR A 321 4.94 33.86 32.50
N LEU A 322 4.56 34.23 31.28
CA LEU A 322 3.53 33.48 30.55
C LEU A 322 3.95 32.04 30.25
N SER A 323 5.22 31.83 29.86
CA SER A 323 5.76 30.48 29.63
C SER A 323 5.75 29.63 30.89
N GLN A 324 6.13 30.22 32.04
CA GLN A 324 6.05 29.54 33.33
C GLN A 324 4.62 29.21 33.73
N THR A 325 3.69 30.14 33.56
CA THR A 325 2.27 29.91 33.85
C THR A 325 1.72 28.76 33.01
N ILE A 326 2.06 28.68 31.69
CA ILE A 326 1.67 27.60 30.81
C ILE A 326 2.25 26.26 31.32
N GLN A 327 3.51 26.22 31.77
CA GLN A 327 4.11 25.03 32.32
C GLN A 327 3.48 24.62 33.67
N GLU A 328 3.18 25.57 34.54
CA GLU A 328 2.46 25.33 35.79
C GLU A 328 1.04 24.79 35.56
N CYS A 329 0.40 25.15 34.41
CA CYS A 329 -0.86 24.57 33.94
C CYS A 329 -0.74 23.16 33.32
N GLY A 330 0.45 22.54 33.37
CA GLY A 330 0.67 21.17 32.95
C GLY A 330 1.02 20.97 31.47
N TYR A 331 1.43 22.04 30.78
CA TYR A 331 1.93 21.96 29.41
C TYR A 331 3.43 22.08 29.36
N GLU A 332 4.11 21.31 28.51
CA GLU A 332 5.56 21.37 28.36
C GLU A 332 6.04 22.72 27.81
N ASN A 333 5.29 23.30 26.91
CA ASN A 333 5.63 24.55 26.24
C ASN A 333 4.41 25.20 25.57
N TYR A 334 4.60 26.43 25.09
CA TYR A 334 3.57 27.19 24.36
C TYR A 334 3.02 26.47 23.13
N THR A 335 3.88 25.80 22.37
CA THR A 335 3.46 25.10 21.13
C THR A 335 2.53 23.94 21.45
N GLN A 336 2.84 23.15 22.49
CA GLN A 336 1.97 22.07 22.95
C GLN A 336 0.61 22.61 23.45
N PHE A 337 0.62 23.72 24.19
CA PHE A 337 -0.60 24.38 24.67
C PHE A 337 -1.53 24.78 23.51
N ILE A 338 -1.00 25.49 22.52
CA ILE A 338 -1.78 25.95 21.35
C ILE A 338 -2.25 24.76 20.49
N ASN A 339 -1.37 23.80 20.22
CA ASN A 339 -1.72 22.64 19.43
C ASN A 339 -2.85 21.82 20.08
N ARG A 340 -2.85 21.69 21.40
CA ARG A 340 -3.92 20.99 22.12
C ARG A 340 -5.28 21.67 21.96
N LEU A 341 -5.33 23.01 22.02
CA LEU A 341 -6.55 23.78 21.77
C LEU A 341 -7.02 23.64 20.33
N ARG A 342 -6.10 23.72 19.35
CA ARG A 342 -6.40 23.54 17.93
C ARG A 342 -6.94 22.14 17.61
N ILE A 343 -6.33 21.10 18.15
CA ILE A 343 -6.77 19.70 17.96
C ILE A 343 -8.15 19.52 18.57
N HIS A 344 -8.41 20.07 19.74
CA HIS A 344 -9.71 20.00 20.39
C HIS A 344 -10.80 20.65 19.51
N ASP A 345 -10.57 21.88 19.03
CA ASP A 345 -11.49 22.59 18.13
C ASP A 345 -11.68 21.84 16.80
N PHE A 346 -10.61 21.31 16.21
CA PHE A 346 -10.67 20.51 15.00
C PHE A 346 -11.58 19.28 15.15
N VAL A 347 -11.47 18.55 16.27
CA VAL A 347 -12.30 17.37 16.53
C VAL A 347 -13.77 17.77 16.72
N GLN A 348 -14.04 18.88 17.40
CA GLN A 348 -15.41 19.40 17.54
C GLN A 348 -16.01 19.78 16.16
N GLN A 349 -15.26 20.49 15.32
CA GLN A 349 -15.70 20.85 13.97
C GLN A 349 -15.93 19.62 13.07
N ALA A 350 -15.04 18.66 13.14
CA ALA A 350 -15.14 17.41 12.38
C ALA A 350 -16.28 16.50 12.86
N GLY A 351 -16.56 16.50 14.18
CA GLY A 351 -17.64 15.70 14.78
C GLY A 351 -19.03 16.28 14.59
N SER A 352 -19.15 17.60 14.49
CA SER A 352 -20.43 18.32 14.31
C SER A 352 -20.96 18.31 12.88
N GLY A 353 -20.19 17.79 11.91
CA GLY A 353 -20.57 17.77 10.49
C GLY A 353 -20.61 19.16 9.83
N LEU A 354 -20.15 20.20 10.52
CA LEU A 354 -20.17 21.59 10.06
C LEU A 354 -19.18 21.85 8.92
N SER A 355 -18.12 21.08 8.79
CA SER A 355 -17.19 21.19 7.67
C SER A 355 -17.30 19.98 6.76
N SER A 356 -17.63 20.22 5.50
CA SER A 356 -17.72 19.20 4.44
C SER A 356 -16.35 18.65 4.04
N ASN A 357 -15.26 19.31 4.47
CA ASN A 357 -13.89 18.94 4.11
C ASN A 357 -12.95 19.10 5.31
N TYR A 358 -12.31 18.01 5.73
CA TYR A 358 -11.29 18.03 6.81
C TYR A 358 -10.15 19.04 6.56
N GLN A 359 -9.89 19.39 5.31
CA GLN A 359 -8.87 20.38 4.96
C GLN A 359 -9.30 21.80 5.35
N GLU A 360 -10.55 22.13 5.15
CA GLU A 360 -11.12 23.42 5.57
C GLU A 360 -11.16 23.53 7.09
N ALA A 361 -11.60 22.47 7.79
CA ALA A 361 -11.57 22.40 9.23
C ALA A 361 -10.15 22.61 9.79
N PHE A 362 -9.15 22.05 9.13
CA PHE A 362 -7.75 22.15 9.53
C PHE A 362 -7.21 23.60 9.41
N PHE A 363 -7.54 24.30 8.32
CA PHE A 363 -7.20 25.71 8.17
C PHE A 363 -8.01 26.61 9.12
N PHE A 364 -9.28 26.27 9.35
CA PHE A 364 -10.15 27.03 10.24
C PHE A 364 -9.64 27.08 11.67
N VAL A 365 -9.06 25.98 12.16
CA VAL A 365 -8.47 25.93 13.51
C VAL A 365 -7.08 26.56 13.62
N GLY A 366 -6.55 27.16 12.56
CA GLY A 366 -5.33 27.97 12.56
C GLY A 366 -4.05 27.26 12.13
N TYR A 367 -4.13 26.12 11.44
CA TYR A 367 -2.94 25.53 10.84
C TYR A 367 -2.68 26.08 9.43
N ARG A 368 -1.43 26.44 9.12
CA ARG A 368 -1.02 26.97 7.80
C ARG A 368 -0.70 25.87 6.77
N SER A 369 -0.29 24.72 7.22
CA SER A 369 0.05 23.60 6.36
C SER A 369 -0.17 22.26 7.07
N ARG A 370 -0.34 21.19 6.29
CA ARG A 370 -0.47 19.82 6.82
C ARG A 370 0.78 19.34 7.58
N ASN A 371 1.91 20.01 7.42
CA ASN A 371 3.19 19.62 8.02
C ASN A 371 3.43 20.24 9.40
N THR A 372 2.53 21.08 9.89
CA THR A 372 2.68 21.82 11.17
C THR A 372 1.84 21.24 12.31
N ALA A 373 1.12 20.16 12.06
CA ALA A 373 0.32 19.48 13.10
C ALA A 373 0.97 18.24 13.65
#